data_58a15da2dcf0a8d3c30461907898adf2
#
_entry.id   58a15da2dcf0a8d3c30461907898adf2
#
_cell.length_a   1.000
_cell.length_b   1.000
_cell.length_c   1.000
_cell.angle_alpha   90.00
_cell.angle_beta   90.00
_cell.angle_gamma   90.00
#
_symmetry.space_group_name_H-M   'P 1'
#
loop_
_entity.id
_entity.type
_entity.pdbx_description
1 polymer ?
#
loop_
_entity_poly.entity_id
_entity_poly.type
_entity_poly.pdbx_seq_one_letter_code
_entity_poly.pdbx_strand_id
1 'polypeptide(L)'
;MTKTIFITGTSSGLGKLTALHFAKRGWNVAATMRTPETENDLTAYDNIKIFKLDVRDIQQVQAATERAIADFGKIDVVVNNAGAGSYGPLEFAEESTIDWQFALNVRGPINVIRAFLPHFRAHKGGMFINISSFMGVLTAMPTGSLYNMSKFALEGLTEGLYYELKPLNIELRLIEQGGSKGNNFLNNVVFNTHSEIKDYDDLMGKVNAVFSAAKEHSLDDPQTIVDEIHALATGGSQKFRTLVGRMGNDLMALRNAVPIEEYLAKIASNFA
;
A
#
# COMPACT_ATOMS: atom_id res chain seq x y z
N MET A 1 -9.85 17.05 -21.42
CA MET A 1 -10.58 15.84 -20.96
C MET A 1 -10.34 15.69 -19.47
N THR A 2 -11.36 15.28 -18.72
CA THR A 2 -11.26 14.98 -17.29
C THR A 2 -10.33 13.79 -17.09
N LYS A 3 -9.37 13.90 -16.18
CA LYS A 3 -8.46 12.80 -15.84
C LYS A 3 -9.21 11.74 -15.01
N THR A 4 -8.78 10.49 -15.12
CA THR A 4 -9.35 9.35 -14.39
C THR A 4 -8.30 8.63 -13.58
N ILE A 5 -8.63 8.33 -12.32
CA ILE A 5 -7.82 7.55 -11.41
C ILE A 5 -8.53 6.24 -11.03
N PHE A 6 -7.78 5.12 -11.07
CA PHE A 6 -8.23 3.81 -10.59
C PHE A 6 -7.52 3.51 -9.27
N ILE A 7 -8.28 3.15 -8.23
CA ILE A 7 -7.73 2.97 -6.88
C ILE A 7 -8.16 1.62 -6.33
N THR A 8 -7.21 0.79 -5.87
CA THR A 8 -7.53 -0.47 -5.23
C THR A 8 -7.71 -0.29 -3.71
N GLY A 9 -8.72 -1.00 -3.12
CA GLY A 9 -8.94 -1.01 -1.68
C GLY A 9 -9.51 0.31 -1.12
N THR A 10 -10.62 0.77 -1.68
CA THR A 10 -11.25 2.06 -1.33
C THR A 10 -12.38 1.95 -0.29
N SER A 11 -12.63 0.78 0.30
CA SER A 11 -13.69 0.62 1.29
C SER A 11 -13.46 1.40 2.59
N SER A 12 -12.21 1.78 2.89
CA SER A 12 -11.86 2.50 4.12
C SER A 12 -10.48 3.15 4.02
N GLY A 13 -10.08 3.88 5.06
CA GLY A 13 -8.73 4.40 5.27
C GLY A 13 -8.20 5.23 4.11
N LEU A 14 -6.90 5.06 3.79
CA LEU A 14 -6.21 5.85 2.78
C LEU A 14 -6.85 5.77 1.40
N GLY A 15 -7.29 4.58 0.96
CA GLY A 15 -7.91 4.40 -0.34
C GLY A 15 -9.22 5.19 -0.48
N LYS A 16 -10.07 5.17 0.55
CA LYS A 16 -11.33 5.94 0.58
C LYS A 16 -11.07 7.44 0.60
N LEU A 17 -10.14 7.90 1.44
CA LEU A 17 -9.74 9.31 1.51
C LEU A 17 -9.18 9.80 0.16
N THR A 18 -8.35 9.00 -0.49
CA THR A 18 -7.81 9.29 -1.82
C THR A 18 -8.93 9.39 -2.86
N ALA A 19 -9.88 8.46 -2.87
CA ALA A 19 -11.02 8.48 -3.79
C ALA A 19 -11.83 9.77 -3.64
N LEU A 20 -12.20 10.13 -2.42
CA LEU A 20 -12.93 11.37 -2.10
C LEU A 20 -12.14 12.63 -2.48
N HIS A 21 -10.84 12.64 -2.22
CA HIS A 21 -9.97 13.78 -2.53
C HIS A 21 -9.92 14.07 -4.05
N PHE A 22 -9.75 13.03 -4.87
CA PHE A 22 -9.72 13.20 -6.32
C PHE A 22 -11.10 13.53 -6.89
N ALA A 23 -12.17 12.92 -6.40
CA ALA A 23 -13.54 13.23 -6.83
C ALA A 23 -13.89 14.70 -6.57
N LYS A 24 -13.60 15.23 -5.38
CA LYS A 24 -13.81 16.64 -5.02
C LYS A 24 -13.02 17.62 -5.89
N ARG A 25 -11.95 17.16 -6.56
CA ARG A 25 -11.13 17.93 -7.50
C ARG A 25 -11.51 17.73 -8.96
N GLY A 26 -12.65 17.10 -9.21
CA GLY A 26 -13.22 16.94 -10.55
C GLY A 26 -12.59 15.81 -11.38
N TRP A 27 -11.82 14.90 -10.77
CA TRP A 27 -11.37 13.69 -11.45
C TRP A 27 -12.48 12.65 -11.48
N ASN A 28 -12.50 11.84 -12.52
CA ASN A 28 -13.23 10.58 -12.50
C ASN A 28 -12.48 9.58 -11.61
N VAL A 29 -13.21 8.82 -10.81
CA VAL A 29 -12.63 7.86 -9.87
C VAL A 29 -13.25 6.47 -10.09
N ALA A 30 -12.42 5.52 -10.49
CA ALA A 30 -12.74 4.09 -10.43
C ALA A 30 -12.32 3.55 -9.06
N ALA A 31 -13.26 3.52 -8.13
CA ALA A 31 -13.04 3.03 -6.77
C ALA A 31 -13.28 1.53 -6.72
N THR A 32 -12.35 0.75 -6.14
CA THR A 32 -12.51 -0.71 -6.11
C THR A 32 -12.42 -1.29 -4.71
N MET A 33 -13.25 -2.28 -4.43
CA MET A 33 -13.33 -2.97 -3.14
C MET A 33 -13.95 -4.36 -3.27
N ARG A 34 -13.79 -5.19 -2.24
CA ARG A 34 -14.31 -6.57 -2.24
C ARG A 34 -15.83 -6.65 -2.11
N THR A 35 -16.43 -5.74 -1.35
CA THR A 35 -17.85 -5.70 -1.01
C THR A 35 -18.46 -4.33 -1.33
N PRO A 36 -18.70 -4.00 -2.62
CA PRO A 36 -19.20 -2.68 -3.03
C PRO A 36 -20.59 -2.38 -2.51
N GLU A 37 -21.39 -3.39 -2.22
CA GLU A 37 -22.75 -3.29 -1.71
C GLU A 37 -22.86 -2.67 -0.30
N THR A 38 -21.74 -2.58 0.42
CA THR A 38 -21.70 -1.95 1.76
C THR A 38 -21.25 -0.49 1.74
N GLU A 39 -20.90 0.02 0.55
CA GLU A 39 -20.36 1.38 0.42
C GLU A 39 -21.45 2.40 0.13
N ASN A 40 -21.54 3.43 0.96
CA ASN A 40 -22.55 4.48 0.83
C ASN A 40 -21.96 5.87 0.61
N ASP A 41 -20.78 6.17 1.15
CA ASP A 41 -20.22 7.53 1.11
C ASP A 41 -19.70 7.89 -0.29
N LEU A 42 -19.07 6.92 -0.97
CA LEU A 42 -18.55 7.14 -2.33
C LEU A 42 -19.67 7.26 -3.37
N THR A 43 -20.81 6.63 -3.14
CA THR A 43 -21.97 6.70 -4.04
C THR A 43 -22.63 8.08 -4.10
N ALA A 44 -22.30 8.97 -3.16
CA ALA A 44 -22.79 10.36 -3.15
C ALA A 44 -22.12 11.25 -4.22
N TYR A 45 -21.12 10.73 -4.97
CA TYR A 45 -20.38 11.49 -5.97
C TYR A 45 -20.59 10.91 -7.37
N ASP A 46 -21.17 11.69 -8.28
CA ASP A 46 -21.49 11.27 -9.66
C ASP A 46 -20.27 10.88 -10.48
N ASN A 47 -19.09 11.41 -10.14
CA ASN A 47 -17.81 11.11 -10.79
C ASN A 47 -17.05 9.94 -10.16
N ILE A 48 -17.66 9.21 -9.21
CA ILE A 48 -17.13 7.96 -8.67
C ILE A 48 -17.95 6.79 -9.21
N LYS A 49 -17.28 5.78 -9.74
CA LYS A 49 -17.88 4.46 -10.02
C LYS A 49 -17.18 3.40 -9.20
N ILE A 50 -17.97 2.51 -8.61
CA ILE A 50 -17.49 1.48 -7.70
C ILE A 50 -17.48 0.13 -8.42
N PHE A 51 -16.37 -0.59 -8.32
CA PHE A 51 -16.18 -1.90 -8.94
C PHE A 51 -15.80 -2.94 -7.90
N LYS A 52 -16.37 -4.15 -8.02
CA LYS A 52 -15.98 -5.27 -7.20
C LYS A 52 -14.59 -5.76 -7.61
N LEU A 53 -13.68 -5.86 -6.64
CA LEU A 53 -12.31 -6.29 -6.88
C LEU A 53 -11.67 -6.88 -5.62
N ASP A 54 -11.25 -8.13 -5.71
CA ASP A 54 -10.17 -8.70 -4.89
C ASP A 54 -8.91 -8.77 -5.76
N VAL A 55 -7.86 -8.05 -5.38
CA VAL A 55 -6.61 -7.98 -6.17
C VAL A 55 -5.89 -9.33 -6.29
N ARG A 56 -6.24 -10.31 -5.44
CA ARG A 56 -5.70 -11.66 -5.48
C ARG A 56 -6.33 -12.51 -6.60
N ASP A 57 -7.53 -12.13 -7.03
CA ASP A 57 -8.29 -12.81 -8.09
C ASP A 57 -8.05 -12.13 -9.43
N ILE A 58 -7.29 -12.80 -10.31
CA ILE A 58 -6.92 -12.26 -11.63
C ILE A 58 -8.15 -12.02 -12.52
N GLN A 59 -9.21 -12.81 -12.39
CA GLN A 59 -10.42 -12.64 -13.20
C GLN A 59 -11.18 -11.39 -12.77
N GLN A 60 -11.29 -11.14 -11.46
CA GLN A 60 -11.89 -9.91 -10.96
C GLN A 60 -11.04 -8.68 -11.34
N VAL A 61 -9.71 -8.78 -11.32
CA VAL A 61 -8.82 -7.69 -11.76
C VAL A 61 -9.08 -7.37 -13.24
N GLN A 62 -9.13 -8.37 -14.11
CA GLN A 62 -9.40 -8.18 -15.53
C GLN A 62 -10.79 -7.54 -15.76
N ALA A 63 -11.83 -8.11 -15.16
CA ALA A 63 -13.20 -7.60 -15.30
C ALA A 63 -13.34 -6.14 -14.81
N ALA A 64 -12.75 -5.81 -13.65
CA ALA A 64 -12.81 -4.45 -13.10
C ALA A 64 -12.02 -3.46 -13.98
N THR A 65 -10.87 -3.87 -14.53
CA THR A 65 -10.07 -3.05 -15.44
C THR A 65 -10.83 -2.76 -16.74
N GLU A 66 -11.36 -3.79 -17.39
CA GLU A 66 -12.14 -3.67 -18.63
C GLU A 66 -13.36 -2.78 -18.42
N ARG A 67 -14.08 -2.99 -17.32
CA ARG A 67 -15.26 -2.19 -17.01
C ARG A 67 -14.92 -0.73 -16.72
N ALA A 68 -13.84 -0.46 -15.98
CA ALA A 68 -13.41 0.91 -15.70
C ALA A 68 -12.99 1.63 -16.99
N ILE A 69 -12.30 0.95 -17.90
CA ILE A 69 -11.92 1.48 -19.21
C ILE A 69 -13.17 1.75 -20.06
N ALA A 70 -14.14 0.83 -20.10
CA ALA A 70 -15.39 1.01 -20.85
C ALA A 70 -16.20 2.20 -20.31
N ASP A 71 -16.23 2.38 -18.99
CA ASP A 71 -17.04 3.40 -18.33
C ASP A 71 -16.44 4.82 -18.40
N PHE A 72 -15.10 4.94 -18.44
CA PHE A 72 -14.40 6.24 -18.41
C PHE A 72 -13.59 6.55 -19.68
N GLY A 73 -13.43 5.59 -20.57
CA GLY A 73 -12.67 5.70 -21.83
C GLY A 73 -11.16 5.65 -21.62
N LYS A 74 -10.62 6.45 -20.70
CA LYS A 74 -9.18 6.49 -20.39
C LYS A 74 -8.94 6.49 -18.88
N ILE A 75 -7.99 5.68 -18.47
CA ILE A 75 -7.42 5.71 -17.12
C ILE A 75 -6.04 6.36 -17.22
N ASP A 76 -5.78 7.40 -16.42
CA ASP A 76 -4.50 8.13 -16.43
C ASP A 76 -3.57 7.65 -15.31
N VAL A 77 -4.14 7.31 -14.15
CA VAL A 77 -3.38 6.92 -12.96
C VAL A 77 -4.01 5.68 -12.32
N VAL A 78 -3.18 4.72 -11.94
CA VAL A 78 -3.57 3.54 -11.15
C VAL A 78 -2.85 3.57 -9.81
N VAL A 79 -3.61 3.52 -8.71
CA VAL A 79 -3.06 3.44 -7.34
C VAL A 79 -3.26 2.04 -6.79
N ASN A 80 -2.16 1.31 -6.63
CA ASN A 80 -2.12 0.04 -5.91
C ASN A 80 -2.05 0.33 -4.41
N ASN A 81 -3.24 0.52 -3.79
CA ASN A 81 -3.37 0.82 -2.37
C ASN A 81 -3.80 -0.41 -1.54
N ALA A 82 -4.51 -1.36 -2.12
CA ALA A 82 -4.95 -2.56 -1.39
C ALA A 82 -3.75 -3.30 -0.78
N GLY A 83 -3.79 -3.52 0.53
CA GLY A 83 -2.72 -4.20 1.26
C GLY A 83 -3.08 -4.36 2.74
N ALA A 84 -2.43 -5.31 3.39
CA ALA A 84 -2.52 -5.56 4.83
C ALA A 84 -1.23 -6.21 5.33
N GLY A 85 -1.12 -6.43 6.63
CA GLY A 85 0.07 -7.01 7.25
C GLY A 85 -0.21 -8.28 8.04
N SER A 86 0.80 -9.14 8.12
CA SER A 86 0.87 -10.26 9.04
C SER A 86 2.04 -10.05 10.00
N TYR A 87 1.77 -10.18 11.29
CA TYR A 87 2.74 -10.01 12.37
C TYR A 87 2.70 -11.20 13.32
N GLY A 88 3.82 -11.49 13.93
CA GLY A 88 4.05 -12.60 14.84
C GLY A 88 5.37 -13.28 14.51
N PRO A 89 5.91 -14.13 15.41
CA PRO A 89 7.04 -14.98 15.10
C PRO A 89 6.78 -15.78 13.83
N LEU A 90 7.78 -15.86 12.95
CA LEU A 90 7.65 -16.60 11.69
C LEU A 90 7.28 -18.06 11.92
N GLU A 91 7.79 -18.65 12.99
CA GLU A 91 7.47 -20.03 13.40
C GLU A 91 5.99 -20.30 13.64
N PHE A 92 5.22 -19.25 13.96
CA PHE A 92 3.77 -19.34 14.23
C PHE A 92 2.93 -19.09 12.97
N ALA A 93 3.55 -18.66 11.86
CA ALA A 93 2.82 -18.36 10.65
C ALA A 93 2.41 -19.66 9.94
N GLU A 94 1.12 -19.82 9.73
CA GLU A 94 0.60 -20.90 8.88
C GLU A 94 0.95 -20.64 7.41
N GLU A 95 1.13 -21.69 6.61
CA GLU A 95 1.35 -21.61 5.17
C GLU A 95 0.30 -20.74 4.47
N SER A 96 -0.94 -20.88 4.87
CA SER A 96 -2.06 -20.09 4.35
C SER A 96 -1.89 -18.58 4.60
N THR A 97 -1.27 -18.18 5.72
CA THR A 97 -0.98 -16.78 6.05
C THR A 97 0.20 -16.25 5.22
N ILE A 98 1.22 -17.09 5.01
CA ILE A 98 2.36 -16.74 4.16
C ILE A 98 1.89 -16.51 2.72
N ASP A 99 1.12 -17.44 2.18
CA ASP A 99 0.54 -17.34 0.85
C ASP A 99 -0.38 -16.13 0.70
N TRP A 100 -1.23 -15.87 1.71
CA TRP A 100 -2.12 -14.72 1.73
C TRP A 100 -1.36 -13.40 1.71
N GLN A 101 -0.30 -13.28 2.53
CA GLN A 101 0.52 -12.06 2.60
C GLN A 101 1.18 -11.77 1.24
N PHE A 102 1.72 -12.80 0.61
CA PHE A 102 2.32 -12.69 -0.72
C PHE A 102 1.27 -12.41 -1.81
N ALA A 103 0.15 -13.13 -1.79
CA ALA A 103 -0.92 -12.96 -2.76
C ALA A 103 -1.50 -11.54 -2.73
N LEU A 104 -1.66 -10.95 -1.53
CA LEU A 104 -2.23 -9.62 -1.39
C LEU A 104 -1.25 -8.51 -1.77
N ASN A 105 -0.06 -8.50 -1.15
CA ASN A 105 0.84 -7.35 -1.23
C ASN A 105 1.82 -7.40 -2.43
N VAL A 106 2.01 -8.58 -3.03
CA VAL A 106 2.94 -8.77 -4.15
C VAL A 106 2.20 -9.16 -5.42
N ARG A 107 1.48 -10.30 -5.40
CA ARG A 107 0.75 -10.78 -6.57
C ARG A 107 -0.36 -9.81 -6.98
N GLY A 108 -1.06 -9.20 -6.02
CA GLY A 108 -2.11 -8.22 -6.26
C GLY A 108 -1.65 -7.05 -7.13
N PRO A 109 -0.63 -6.27 -6.73
CA PRO A 109 -0.07 -5.22 -7.59
C PRO A 109 0.42 -5.73 -8.95
N ILE A 110 1.04 -6.91 -9.04
CA ILE A 110 1.43 -7.54 -10.31
C ILE A 110 0.22 -7.74 -11.21
N ASN A 111 -0.87 -8.29 -10.68
CA ASN A 111 -2.10 -8.53 -11.44
C ASN A 111 -2.66 -7.23 -12.01
N VAL A 112 -2.77 -6.20 -11.16
CA VAL A 112 -3.30 -4.88 -11.56
C VAL A 112 -2.40 -4.20 -12.59
N ILE A 113 -1.08 -4.17 -12.38
CA ILE A 113 -0.13 -3.60 -13.32
C ILE A 113 -0.26 -4.29 -14.69
N ARG A 114 -0.24 -5.62 -14.71
CA ARG A 114 -0.36 -6.39 -15.95
C ARG A 114 -1.67 -6.13 -16.69
N ALA A 115 -2.77 -5.94 -15.98
CA ALA A 115 -4.07 -5.68 -16.57
C ALA A 115 -4.12 -4.29 -17.26
N PHE A 116 -3.46 -3.27 -16.68
CA PHE A 116 -3.45 -1.92 -17.24
C PHE A 116 -2.35 -1.65 -18.26
N LEU A 117 -1.29 -2.46 -18.33
CA LEU A 117 -0.19 -2.24 -19.27
C LEU A 117 -0.64 -2.15 -20.75
N PRO A 118 -1.55 -3.01 -21.29
CA PRO A 118 -2.04 -2.86 -22.66
C PRO A 118 -2.73 -1.51 -22.89
N HIS A 119 -3.53 -1.05 -21.93
CA HIS A 119 -4.22 0.24 -21.98
C HIS A 119 -3.23 1.41 -22.01
N PHE A 120 -2.26 1.43 -21.10
CA PHE A 120 -1.25 2.49 -21.06
C PHE A 120 -0.35 2.52 -22.30
N ARG A 121 0.01 1.36 -22.85
CA ARG A 121 0.76 1.31 -24.11
C ARG A 121 -0.05 1.88 -25.29
N ALA A 122 -1.33 1.52 -25.38
CA ALA A 122 -2.21 2.04 -26.45
C ALA A 122 -2.37 3.58 -26.35
N HIS A 123 -2.39 4.13 -25.14
CA HIS A 123 -2.49 5.57 -24.88
C HIS A 123 -1.14 6.29 -24.81
N LYS A 124 -0.02 5.59 -25.05
CA LYS A 124 1.35 6.11 -25.05
C LYS A 124 1.73 6.80 -23.73
N GLY A 125 1.23 6.29 -22.61
CA GLY A 125 1.53 6.80 -21.28
C GLY A 125 0.49 6.44 -20.24
N GLY A 126 0.86 6.63 -18.98
CA GLY A 126 0.07 6.39 -17.80
C GLY A 126 0.97 6.37 -16.57
N MET A 127 0.38 6.22 -15.40
CA MET A 127 1.14 6.20 -14.15
C MET A 127 0.62 5.12 -13.21
N PHE A 128 1.54 4.37 -12.60
CA PHE A 128 1.26 3.54 -11.44
C PHE A 128 1.86 4.19 -10.19
N ILE A 129 1.07 4.30 -9.14
CA ILE A 129 1.51 4.68 -7.79
C ILE A 129 1.30 3.48 -6.88
N ASN A 130 2.38 2.90 -6.37
CA ASN A 130 2.34 1.76 -5.49
C ASN A 130 2.48 2.23 -4.04
N ILE A 131 1.47 1.92 -3.21
CA ILE A 131 1.51 2.25 -1.78
C ILE A 131 2.33 1.18 -1.06
N SER A 132 3.55 1.56 -0.75
CA SER A 132 4.51 0.77 0.01
C SER A 132 4.43 1.13 1.50
N SER A 133 5.52 0.95 2.20
CA SER A 133 5.72 1.30 3.60
C SER A 133 7.19 1.62 3.82
N PHE A 134 7.53 2.41 4.84
CA PHE A 134 8.92 2.50 5.27
C PHE A 134 9.50 1.09 5.59
N MET A 135 8.63 0.15 5.98
CA MET A 135 8.98 -1.25 6.18
C MET A 135 9.25 -2.02 4.86
N GLY A 136 9.18 -1.37 3.71
CA GLY A 136 9.62 -1.89 2.41
C GLY A 136 11.09 -1.55 2.08
N VAL A 137 11.71 -0.64 2.83
CA VAL A 137 13.09 -0.19 2.61
C VAL A 137 13.96 -0.33 3.86
N LEU A 138 13.37 -0.56 5.01
CA LEU A 138 14.06 -0.86 6.27
C LEU A 138 13.23 -1.78 7.15
N THR A 139 13.86 -2.38 8.17
CA THR A 139 13.16 -3.17 9.20
C THR A 139 13.18 -2.39 10.51
N ALA A 140 12.04 -2.25 11.17
CA ALA A 140 11.92 -1.38 12.34
C ALA A 140 11.24 -2.05 13.54
N MET A 141 10.71 -3.25 13.36
CA MET A 141 9.95 -3.93 14.39
C MET A 141 10.17 -5.45 14.29
N PRO A 142 10.40 -6.13 15.41
CA PRO A 142 10.33 -7.59 15.46
C PRO A 142 8.97 -8.11 15.00
N THR A 143 8.92 -9.37 14.65
CA THR A 143 7.69 -10.10 14.27
C THR A 143 7.00 -9.62 12.98
N GLY A 144 7.55 -8.64 12.27
CA GLY A 144 7.04 -8.12 11.02
C GLY A 144 7.70 -8.71 9.76
N SER A 145 8.39 -9.84 9.84
CA SER A 145 9.21 -10.40 8.74
C SER A 145 8.43 -10.63 7.45
N LEU A 146 7.23 -11.22 7.53
CA LEU A 146 6.37 -11.47 6.35
C LEU A 146 5.89 -10.17 5.71
N TYR A 147 5.50 -9.18 6.53
CA TYR A 147 5.11 -7.88 6.01
C TYR A 147 6.29 -7.15 5.37
N ASN A 148 7.45 -7.11 6.05
CA ASN A 148 8.68 -6.55 5.46
C ASN A 148 9.00 -7.20 4.13
N MET A 149 9.08 -8.55 4.08
CA MET A 149 9.33 -9.30 2.85
C MET A 149 8.41 -8.85 1.72
N SER A 150 7.10 -8.75 1.98
CA SER A 150 6.12 -8.38 0.97
C SER A 150 6.28 -6.95 0.46
N LYS A 151 6.63 -6.00 1.33
CA LYS A 151 6.86 -4.60 0.94
C LYS A 151 8.21 -4.40 0.26
N PHE A 152 9.29 -5.07 0.69
CA PHE A 152 10.56 -5.11 -0.04
C PHE A 152 10.39 -5.71 -1.45
N ALA A 153 9.56 -6.75 -1.58
CA ALA A 153 9.26 -7.32 -2.90
C ALA A 153 8.52 -6.32 -3.81
N LEU A 154 7.59 -5.52 -3.27
CA LEU A 154 6.90 -4.47 -4.03
C LEU A 154 7.87 -3.34 -4.45
N GLU A 155 8.80 -2.96 -3.57
CA GLU A 155 9.85 -1.99 -3.89
C GLU A 155 10.74 -2.48 -5.05
N GLY A 156 11.30 -3.69 -4.91
CA GLY A 156 12.14 -4.29 -5.95
C GLY A 156 11.42 -4.50 -7.28
N LEU A 157 10.15 -4.94 -7.24
CA LEU A 157 9.30 -5.04 -8.42
C LEU A 157 9.16 -3.68 -9.11
N THR A 158 8.84 -2.64 -8.36
CA THR A 158 8.58 -1.31 -8.92
C THR A 158 9.85 -0.70 -9.51
N GLU A 159 10.98 -0.87 -8.84
CA GLU A 159 12.28 -0.39 -9.35
C GLU A 159 12.71 -1.15 -10.61
N GLY A 160 12.54 -2.48 -10.65
CA GLY A 160 12.83 -3.28 -11.85
C GLY A 160 11.97 -2.86 -13.05
N LEU A 161 10.66 -2.69 -12.83
CA LEU A 161 9.73 -2.26 -13.87
C LEU A 161 10.01 -0.84 -14.40
N TYR A 162 10.69 0.02 -13.64
CA TYR A 162 11.06 1.37 -14.09
C TYR A 162 11.83 1.34 -15.42
N TYR A 163 12.78 0.40 -15.55
CA TYR A 163 13.58 0.28 -16.76
C TYR A 163 12.78 -0.26 -17.97
N GLU A 164 11.80 -1.12 -17.69
CA GLU A 164 10.94 -1.72 -18.71
C GLU A 164 9.90 -0.71 -19.25
N LEU A 165 9.35 0.14 -18.37
CA LEU A 165 8.18 0.96 -18.67
C LEU A 165 8.54 2.40 -19.07
N LYS A 166 9.71 2.89 -18.67
CA LYS A 166 10.18 4.24 -19.05
C LYS A 166 10.21 4.49 -20.57
N PRO A 167 10.67 3.56 -21.42
CA PRO A 167 10.62 3.73 -22.89
C PRO A 167 9.19 3.83 -23.46
N LEU A 168 8.19 3.35 -22.70
CA LEU A 168 6.78 3.38 -23.07
C LEU A 168 6.06 4.62 -22.54
N ASN A 169 6.79 5.56 -21.90
CA ASN A 169 6.23 6.72 -21.21
C ASN A 169 5.20 6.35 -20.13
N ILE A 170 5.41 5.23 -19.45
CA ILE A 170 4.62 4.77 -18.32
C ILE A 170 5.41 5.03 -17.05
N GLU A 171 4.86 5.84 -16.17
CA GLU A 171 5.52 6.28 -14.96
C GLU A 171 5.22 5.33 -13.78
N LEU A 172 6.21 5.17 -12.93
CA LEU A 172 6.13 4.39 -11.69
C LEU A 172 6.53 5.27 -10.52
N ARG A 173 5.74 5.20 -9.44
CA ARG A 173 5.98 5.92 -8.20
C ARG A 173 5.75 5.01 -7.01
N LEU A 174 6.49 5.24 -5.94
CA LEU A 174 6.36 4.57 -4.65
C LEU A 174 6.05 5.60 -3.57
N ILE A 175 5.09 5.27 -2.71
CA ILE A 175 4.84 5.99 -1.47
C ILE A 175 5.11 5.04 -0.31
N GLU A 176 6.16 5.35 0.43
CA GLU A 176 6.63 4.62 1.60
C GLU A 176 5.99 5.26 2.84
N GLN A 177 4.75 4.84 3.17
CA GLN A 177 4.02 5.44 4.27
C GLN A 177 4.39 4.85 5.63
N GLY A 178 4.23 5.66 6.68
CA GLY A 178 4.16 5.24 8.07
C GLY A 178 2.74 4.87 8.52
N GLY A 179 2.55 4.68 9.81
CA GLY A 179 1.22 4.54 10.40
C GLY A 179 0.47 5.86 10.34
N SER A 180 -0.79 5.86 9.87
CA SER A 180 -1.63 7.05 9.79
C SER A 180 -2.94 6.90 10.57
N LYS A 181 -3.45 8.03 11.09
CA LYS A 181 -4.72 8.09 11.84
C LYS A 181 -5.89 7.65 10.97
N GLY A 182 -6.88 7.02 11.57
CA GLY A 182 -8.14 6.68 10.88
C GLY A 182 -8.00 5.62 9.78
N ASN A 183 -6.82 5.00 9.61
CA ASN A 183 -6.71 3.86 8.72
C ASN A 183 -7.12 2.56 9.44
N ASN A 184 -7.69 1.64 8.68
CA ASN A 184 -8.10 0.33 9.20
C ASN A 184 -6.99 -0.72 9.10
N PHE A 185 -5.73 -0.32 8.94
CA PHE A 185 -4.62 -1.25 8.77
C PHE A 185 -4.53 -2.22 9.96
N LEU A 186 -4.54 -1.70 11.19
CA LEU A 186 -4.44 -2.53 12.40
C LEU A 186 -5.63 -3.50 12.57
N ASN A 187 -6.81 -3.12 12.10
CA ASN A 187 -7.99 -3.98 12.14
C ASN A 187 -7.92 -5.13 11.11
N ASN A 188 -7.09 -4.97 10.09
CA ASN A 188 -6.87 -5.95 9.03
C ASN A 188 -5.56 -6.73 9.18
N VAL A 189 -4.81 -6.50 10.27
CA VAL A 189 -3.59 -7.25 10.58
C VAL A 189 -3.95 -8.66 11.01
N VAL A 190 -3.25 -9.64 10.46
CA VAL A 190 -3.27 -11.02 10.95
C VAL A 190 -2.15 -11.19 11.97
N PHE A 191 -2.50 -11.57 13.20
CA PHE A 191 -1.52 -11.88 14.24
C PHE A 191 -1.33 -13.39 14.32
N ASN A 192 -0.10 -13.85 14.08
CA ASN A 192 0.28 -15.25 14.24
C ASN A 192 0.63 -15.48 15.70
N THR A 193 -0.08 -16.40 16.36
CA THR A 193 0.09 -16.72 17.78
C THR A 193 0.14 -18.25 17.96
N HIS A 194 0.80 -18.70 19.03
CA HIS A 194 0.85 -20.12 19.40
C HIS A 194 0.62 -20.28 20.89
N SER A 195 -0.24 -21.22 21.31
CA SER A 195 -0.65 -21.36 22.71
C SER A 195 0.36 -22.11 23.57
N GLU A 196 1.18 -22.99 22.97
CA GLU A 196 2.08 -23.90 23.71
C GLU A 196 3.52 -23.36 23.75
N ILE A 197 3.99 -22.64 22.71
CA ILE A 197 5.34 -22.08 22.65
C ILE A 197 5.37 -20.76 23.36
N LYS A 198 6.12 -20.70 24.48
CA LYS A 198 6.21 -19.52 25.37
C LYS A 198 7.47 -18.68 25.18
N ASP A 199 8.42 -19.17 24.38
CA ASP A 199 9.72 -18.54 24.16
C ASP A 199 9.63 -17.13 23.57
N TYR A 200 8.51 -16.80 22.92
CA TYR A 200 8.25 -15.49 22.32
C TYR A 200 7.32 -14.59 23.13
N ASP A 201 6.79 -15.05 24.28
CA ASP A 201 5.74 -14.31 25.03
C ASP A 201 6.22 -12.92 25.46
N ASP A 202 7.45 -12.79 25.96
CA ASP A 202 8.03 -11.51 26.37
C ASP A 202 8.19 -10.55 25.17
N LEU A 203 8.77 -11.04 24.06
CA LEU A 203 8.89 -10.27 22.84
C LEU A 203 7.53 -9.81 22.31
N MET A 204 6.56 -10.72 22.26
CA MET A 204 5.19 -10.41 21.82
C MET A 204 4.50 -9.40 22.73
N GLY A 205 4.73 -9.47 24.04
CA GLY A 205 4.25 -8.48 25.01
C GLY A 205 4.78 -7.07 24.69
N LYS A 206 6.07 -6.93 24.42
CA LYS A 206 6.71 -5.66 24.04
C LYS A 206 6.22 -5.14 22.70
N VAL A 207 6.09 -5.99 21.72
CA VAL A 207 5.55 -5.64 20.38
C VAL A 207 4.10 -5.14 20.50
N ASN A 208 3.27 -5.85 21.25
CA ASN A 208 1.87 -5.45 21.49
C ASN A 208 1.77 -4.10 22.22
N ALA A 209 2.67 -3.82 23.16
CA ALA A 209 2.74 -2.52 23.84
C ALA A 209 3.05 -1.40 22.84
N VAL A 210 3.98 -1.61 21.88
CA VAL A 210 4.30 -0.63 20.83
C VAL A 210 3.09 -0.40 19.92
N PHE A 211 2.40 -1.45 19.49
CA PHE A 211 1.17 -1.32 18.69
C PHE A 211 0.06 -0.56 19.42
N SER A 212 -0.07 -0.81 20.73
CA SER A 212 -1.08 -0.13 21.56
C SER A 212 -0.75 1.34 21.76
N ALA A 213 0.52 1.67 22.01
CA ALA A 213 0.98 3.05 22.14
C ALA A 213 0.87 3.83 20.82
N ALA A 214 1.11 3.17 19.68
CA ALA A 214 0.99 3.79 18.35
C ALA A 214 -0.45 4.23 18.04
N LYS A 215 -1.46 3.57 18.59
CA LYS A 215 -2.88 3.96 18.41
C LYS A 215 -3.22 5.34 18.96
N GLU A 216 -2.46 5.85 19.94
CA GLU A 216 -2.83 7.04 20.68
C GLU A 216 -2.09 8.32 20.26
N HIS A 217 -0.80 8.30 19.96
CA HIS A 217 0.01 9.54 19.96
C HIS A 217 1.00 9.76 18.79
N SER A 218 1.26 8.78 17.93
CA SER A 218 2.36 8.85 16.95
C SER A 218 1.97 8.67 15.49
N LEU A 219 0.68 8.63 15.19
CA LEU A 219 0.21 8.41 13.83
C LEU A 219 0.14 9.72 13.05
N ASP A 220 0.66 9.70 11.83
CA ASP A 220 0.63 10.84 10.92
C ASP A 220 -0.80 11.15 10.43
N ASP A 221 -1.02 12.38 9.96
CA ASP A 221 -2.26 12.76 9.29
C ASP A 221 -2.31 12.07 7.90
N PRO A 222 -3.33 11.23 7.64
CA PRO A 222 -3.45 10.58 6.35
C PRO A 222 -3.58 11.55 5.17
N GLN A 223 -3.98 12.81 5.42
CA GLN A 223 -4.08 13.82 4.38
C GLN A 223 -2.70 14.13 3.76
N THR A 224 -1.62 14.05 4.52
CA THR A 224 -0.26 14.24 3.97
C THR A 224 0.10 13.20 2.92
N ILE A 225 -0.36 11.95 3.10
CA ILE A 225 -0.16 10.88 2.12
C ILE A 225 -1.03 11.11 0.88
N VAL A 226 -2.29 11.50 1.08
CA VAL A 226 -3.23 11.82 0.00
C VAL A 226 -2.72 13.00 -0.84
N ASP A 227 -2.18 14.02 -0.21
CA ASP A 227 -1.61 15.20 -0.88
C ASP A 227 -0.38 14.83 -1.73
N GLU A 228 0.47 13.90 -1.25
CA GLU A 228 1.60 13.40 -2.04
C GLU A 228 1.12 12.54 -3.23
N ILE A 229 0.11 11.67 -3.04
CA ILE A 229 -0.52 10.94 -4.16
C ILE A 229 -1.03 11.93 -5.22
N HIS A 230 -1.68 13.02 -4.77
CA HIS A 230 -2.19 14.05 -5.66
C HIS A 230 -1.06 14.81 -6.37
N ALA A 231 0.00 15.18 -5.65
CA ALA A 231 1.16 15.86 -6.23
C ALA A 231 1.83 15.00 -7.31
N LEU A 232 2.02 13.70 -7.06
CA LEU A 232 2.54 12.74 -8.05
C LEU A 232 1.62 12.65 -9.28
N ALA A 233 0.33 12.44 -9.08
CA ALA A 233 -0.66 12.26 -10.15
C ALA A 233 -0.86 13.52 -11.02
N THR A 234 -0.55 14.70 -10.51
CA THR A 234 -0.71 15.98 -11.23
C THR A 234 0.61 16.54 -11.77
N GLY A 235 1.73 15.88 -11.50
CA GLY A 235 3.06 16.33 -11.94
C GLY A 235 3.70 17.39 -11.02
N GLY A 236 3.10 17.66 -9.85
CA GLY A 236 3.67 18.53 -8.82
C GLY A 236 4.86 17.91 -8.07
N SER A 237 4.99 16.59 -8.14
CA SER A 237 6.17 15.85 -7.66
C SER A 237 6.64 14.87 -8.75
N GLN A 238 7.97 14.75 -8.91
CA GLN A 238 8.60 13.82 -9.87
C GLN A 238 9.43 12.74 -9.15
N LYS A 239 9.31 12.64 -7.82
CA LYS A 239 10.06 11.67 -7.04
C LYS A 239 9.65 10.25 -7.39
N PHE A 240 10.61 9.37 -7.60
CA PHE A 240 10.35 7.94 -7.79
C PHE A 240 9.87 7.29 -6.48
N ARG A 241 10.51 7.64 -5.35
CA ARG A 241 10.16 7.23 -3.98
C ARG A 241 9.85 8.45 -3.13
N THR A 242 8.82 8.37 -2.32
CA THR A 242 8.46 9.39 -1.34
C THR A 242 8.18 8.71 0.01
N LEU A 243 9.10 8.92 0.94
CA LEU A 243 8.92 8.51 2.34
C LEU A 243 8.06 9.55 3.06
N VAL A 244 6.87 9.15 3.48
CA VAL A 244 5.89 10.02 4.14
C VAL A 244 5.74 9.61 5.60
N GLY A 245 5.81 10.62 6.49
CA GLY A 245 5.66 10.44 7.92
C GLY A 245 6.97 10.56 8.70
N ARG A 246 6.84 11.05 9.94
CA ARG A 246 8.02 11.35 10.77
C ARG A 246 8.80 10.10 11.14
N MET A 247 8.11 9.06 11.63
CA MET A 247 8.77 7.84 12.09
C MET A 247 9.62 7.20 11.00
N GLY A 248 9.10 7.08 9.78
CA GLY A 248 9.84 6.51 8.65
C GLY A 248 11.08 7.33 8.31
N ASN A 249 10.97 8.66 8.29
CA ASN A 249 12.10 9.55 8.03
C ASN A 249 13.18 9.45 9.10
N ASP A 250 12.80 9.43 10.39
CA ASP A 250 13.73 9.33 11.51
C ASP A 250 14.49 7.99 11.48
N LEU A 251 13.77 6.89 11.22
CA LEU A 251 14.39 5.56 11.09
C LEU A 251 15.28 5.44 9.85
N MET A 252 14.89 6.04 8.73
CA MET A 252 15.74 6.07 7.52
C MET A 252 16.99 6.90 7.75
N ALA A 253 16.89 8.04 8.43
CA ALA A 253 18.05 8.83 8.81
C ALA A 253 19.01 8.02 9.69
N LEU A 254 18.50 7.32 10.69
CA LEU A 254 19.30 6.41 11.53
C LEU A 254 19.93 5.29 10.70
N ARG A 255 19.15 4.65 9.81
CA ARG A 255 19.62 3.55 8.96
C ARG A 255 20.77 3.96 8.05
N ASN A 256 20.75 5.21 7.58
CA ASN A 256 21.79 5.75 6.69
C ASN A 256 23.01 6.30 7.46
N ALA A 257 22.87 6.57 8.75
CA ALA A 257 23.94 7.17 9.55
C ALA A 257 24.90 6.15 10.18
N VAL A 258 24.52 4.86 10.24
CA VAL A 258 25.30 3.81 10.94
C VAL A 258 25.40 2.53 10.11
N PRO A 259 26.40 1.67 10.35
CA PRO A 259 26.43 0.31 9.78
C PRO A 259 25.18 -0.49 10.11
N ILE A 260 24.86 -1.48 9.27
CA ILE A 260 23.64 -2.30 9.44
C ILE A 260 23.60 -3.01 10.80
N GLU A 261 24.72 -3.51 11.28
CA GLU A 261 24.83 -4.21 12.56
C GLU A 261 24.46 -3.29 13.73
N GLU A 262 24.93 -2.05 13.69
CA GLU A 262 24.60 -1.04 14.72
C GLU A 262 23.13 -0.62 14.65
N TYR A 263 22.59 -0.45 13.44
CA TYR A 263 21.16 -0.17 13.26
C TYR A 263 20.31 -1.28 13.85
N LEU A 264 20.58 -2.55 13.50
CA LEU A 264 19.84 -3.70 14.00
C LEU A 264 19.93 -3.81 15.52
N ALA A 265 21.11 -3.56 16.11
CA ALA A 265 21.30 -3.57 17.57
C ALA A 265 20.48 -2.47 18.24
N LYS A 266 20.43 -1.26 17.67
CA LYS A 266 19.61 -0.14 18.19
C LYS A 266 18.10 -0.45 18.11
N ILE A 267 17.65 -1.03 17.01
CA ILE A 267 16.23 -1.44 16.91
C ILE A 267 15.92 -2.54 17.92
N ALA A 268 16.77 -3.58 18.02
CA ALA A 268 16.57 -4.69 18.96
C ALA A 268 16.52 -4.22 20.41
N SER A 269 17.34 -3.24 20.81
CA SER A 269 17.38 -2.71 22.19
C SER A 269 16.05 -2.07 22.64
N ASN A 270 15.20 -1.64 21.72
CA ASN A 270 13.86 -1.13 22.04
C ASN A 270 12.89 -2.24 22.50
N PHE A 271 13.28 -3.50 22.28
CA PHE A 271 12.49 -4.70 22.59
C PHE A 271 13.26 -5.67 23.51
N ALA A 272 14.42 -5.28 24.05
CA ALA A 272 15.22 -6.07 24.99
C ALA A 272 14.63 -6.11 26.41
#